data_8c705ce7d268f79b0f9fe09f2349c8fc
#
_entry.id   8c705ce7d268f79b0f9fe09f2349c8fc
#
_cell.length_a   1.000
_cell.length_b   1.000
_cell.length_c   1.000
_cell.angle_alpha   90.00
_cell.angle_beta   90.00
_cell.angle_gamma   90.00
#
_symmetry.space_group_name_H-M   'P 1'
#
loop_
_entity.id
_entity.type
_entity.pdbx_description
1 polymer ?
#
loop_
_entity_poly.entity_id
_entity_poly.type
_entity_poly.pdbx_seq_one_letter_code
_entity_poly.pdbx_strand_id
1 'polypeptide(L)'
;MTTVFMLHRVADYDAWRRVYDSFADAQRQGGVTSQAVYRSETDSNTVLVMHAFGSSEEAHSFLERPDLREAMQDAGVDVGSLRPEFYAEA
;
A
#
# COMPACT_ATOMS: atom_id res chain seq x y z
N MET A 1 10.71 -13.75 4.72
CA MET A 1 9.47 -13.00 4.47
C MET A 1 9.66 -11.55 4.88
N THR A 2 9.18 -10.65 4.08
CA THR A 2 9.28 -9.22 4.33
C THR A 2 7.87 -8.62 4.34
N THR A 3 7.61 -7.77 5.33
CA THR A 3 6.34 -7.06 5.44
C THR A 3 6.59 -5.56 5.29
N VAL A 4 5.78 -4.92 4.45
CA VAL A 4 5.84 -3.47 4.24
C VAL A 4 4.63 -2.83 4.89
N PHE A 5 4.87 -1.80 5.67
CA PHE A 5 3.82 -0.94 6.22
C PHE A 5 3.89 0.42 5.54
N MET A 6 2.77 0.88 5.01
CA MET A 6 2.69 2.17 4.31
C MET A 6 1.66 3.05 5.00
N LEU A 7 2.15 4.01 5.77
CA LEU A 7 1.31 5.02 6.39
C LEU A 7 1.18 6.20 5.43
N HIS A 8 -0.04 6.65 5.17
CA HIS A 8 -0.27 7.78 4.28
C HIS A 8 -1.64 8.40 4.48
N ARG A 9 -1.81 9.62 3.98
CA ARG A 9 -3.10 10.30 3.97
C ARG A 9 -3.68 10.29 2.57
N VAL A 10 -5.02 10.26 2.52
CA VAL A 10 -5.78 10.26 1.26
C VAL A 10 -6.81 11.39 1.29
N ALA A 11 -7.23 11.83 0.11
CA ALA A 11 -8.21 12.91 0.00
C ALA A 11 -9.61 12.45 0.44
N ASP A 12 -9.96 11.19 0.10
CA ASP A 12 -11.25 10.59 0.45
C ASP A 12 -11.07 9.07 0.53
N TYR A 13 -11.35 8.50 1.70
CA TYR A 13 -11.15 7.08 1.92
C TYR A 13 -11.95 6.19 0.96
N ASP A 14 -13.22 6.50 0.74
CA ASP A 14 -14.08 5.64 -0.08
C ASP A 14 -13.59 5.60 -1.54
N ALA A 15 -13.16 6.74 -2.07
CA ALA A 15 -12.56 6.81 -3.40
C ALA A 15 -11.24 6.03 -3.45
N TRP A 16 -10.40 6.19 -2.41
CA TRP A 16 -9.15 5.44 -2.30
C TRP A 16 -9.39 3.94 -2.26
N ARG A 17 -10.39 3.50 -1.48
CA ARG A 17 -10.69 2.07 -1.32
C ARG A 17 -11.09 1.42 -2.63
N ARG A 18 -11.88 2.12 -3.45
CA ARG A 18 -12.29 1.60 -4.76
C ARG A 18 -11.07 1.34 -5.66
N VAL A 19 -10.12 2.28 -5.69
CA VAL A 19 -8.88 2.09 -6.48
C VAL A 19 -8.04 0.98 -5.89
N TYR A 20 -7.89 0.94 -4.57
CA TYR A 20 -7.13 -0.11 -3.88
C TYR A 20 -7.68 -1.50 -4.21
N ASP A 21 -8.99 -1.68 -4.13
CA ASP A 21 -9.62 -2.97 -4.41
C ASP A 21 -9.45 -3.36 -5.87
N SER A 22 -9.47 -2.40 -6.80
CA SER A 22 -9.25 -2.67 -8.22
C SER A 22 -7.83 -3.12 -8.54
N PHE A 23 -6.89 -2.90 -7.62
CA PHE A 23 -5.47 -3.23 -7.81
C PHE A 23 -5.11 -4.64 -7.30
N ALA A 24 -6.10 -5.44 -6.89
CA ALA A 24 -5.85 -6.74 -6.27
C ALA A 24 -5.04 -7.71 -7.15
N ASP A 25 -5.32 -7.74 -8.46
CA ASP A 25 -4.58 -8.62 -9.37
C ASP A 25 -3.12 -8.21 -9.49
N ALA A 26 -2.85 -6.90 -9.59
CA ALA A 26 -1.50 -6.38 -9.64
C ALA A 26 -0.73 -6.67 -8.35
N GLN A 27 -1.41 -6.62 -7.21
CA GLN A 27 -0.80 -6.99 -5.92
C GLN A 27 -0.34 -8.44 -5.94
N ARG A 28 -1.19 -9.36 -6.38
CA ARG A 28 -0.81 -10.78 -6.48
C ARG A 28 0.34 -10.99 -7.45
N GLN A 29 0.29 -10.36 -8.61
CA GLN A 29 1.38 -10.44 -9.61
C GLN A 29 2.70 -9.90 -9.07
N GLY A 30 2.63 -8.89 -8.21
CA GLY A 30 3.80 -8.30 -7.59
C GLY A 30 4.35 -9.06 -6.39
N GLY A 31 3.71 -10.17 -6.01
CA GLY A 31 4.21 -11.04 -4.94
C GLY A 31 3.58 -10.82 -3.57
N VAL A 32 2.51 -10.03 -3.48
CA VAL A 32 1.80 -9.83 -2.21
C VAL A 32 1.11 -11.14 -1.81
N THR A 33 1.50 -11.69 -0.66
CA THR A 33 0.97 -12.95 -0.14
C THR A 33 -0.16 -12.76 0.87
N SER A 34 -0.15 -11.64 1.57
CA SER A 34 -1.25 -11.23 2.45
C SER A 34 -1.26 -9.71 2.57
N GLN A 35 -2.42 -9.18 2.93
CA GLN A 35 -2.58 -7.74 3.04
C GLN A 35 -3.60 -7.38 4.12
N ALA A 36 -3.48 -6.18 4.66
CA ALA A 36 -4.46 -5.62 5.59
C ALA A 36 -4.49 -4.09 5.42
N VAL A 37 -5.65 -3.51 5.68
CA VAL A 37 -5.86 -2.08 5.60
C VAL A 37 -6.44 -1.62 6.94
N TYR A 38 -5.83 -0.58 7.52
CA TYR A 38 -6.27 0.01 8.77
C TYR A 38 -6.52 1.50 8.56
N ARG A 39 -7.47 2.05 9.29
CA ARG A 39 -7.72 3.49 9.31
C ARG A 39 -7.42 4.02 10.69
N SER A 40 -6.89 5.24 10.77
CA SER A 40 -6.72 5.91 12.06
C SER A 40 -8.07 6.07 12.75
N GLU A 41 -8.10 5.83 14.06
CA GLU A 41 -9.31 6.03 14.86
C GLU A 41 -9.71 7.51 14.97
N THR A 42 -8.75 8.41 14.78
CA THR A 42 -8.96 9.85 14.95
C THR A 42 -9.00 10.62 13.64
N ASP A 43 -8.58 10.00 12.52
CA ASP A 43 -8.57 10.62 11.20
C ASP A 43 -8.92 9.57 10.15
N SER A 44 -10.16 9.62 9.66
CA SER A 44 -10.68 8.63 8.70
C SER A 44 -9.96 8.63 7.35
N ASN A 45 -9.18 9.67 7.05
CA ASN A 45 -8.39 9.77 5.81
C ASN A 45 -6.89 9.49 6.03
N THR A 46 -6.52 8.99 7.19
CA THR A 46 -5.18 8.45 7.43
C THR A 46 -5.26 6.93 7.40
N VAL A 47 -4.50 6.31 6.50
CA VAL A 47 -4.58 4.89 6.18
C VAL A 47 -3.22 4.23 6.42
N LEU A 48 -3.24 3.04 7.01
CA LEU A 48 -2.08 2.18 7.14
C LEU A 48 -2.33 0.90 6.36
N VAL A 49 -1.51 0.64 5.34
CA VAL A 49 -1.58 -0.58 4.53
C VAL A 49 -0.44 -1.50 4.91
N MET A 50 -0.75 -2.78 5.07
CA MET A 50 0.24 -3.84 5.30
C MET A 50 0.24 -4.80 4.13
N HIS A 51 1.43 -5.02 3.53
CA HIS A 51 1.63 -6.03 2.49
C HIS A 51 2.78 -6.94 2.87
N ALA A 52 2.54 -8.26 2.84
CA ALA A 52 3.57 -9.25 3.05
C ALA A 52 4.05 -9.81 1.72
N PHE A 53 5.36 -10.07 1.62
CA PHE A 53 6.02 -10.61 0.42
C PHE A 53 6.92 -11.78 0.83
N GLY A 54 7.21 -12.65 -0.14
CA GLY A 54 8.13 -13.76 0.09
C GLY A 54 9.57 -13.33 0.28
N SER A 55 9.96 -12.16 -0.25
CA SER A 55 11.33 -11.65 -0.16
C SER A 55 11.35 -10.12 -0.12
N SER A 56 12.45 -9.57 0.37
CA SER A 56 12.70 -8.13 0.36
C SER A 56 12.77 -7.59 -1.08
N GLU A 57 13.37 -8.35 -1.99
CA GLU A 57 13.50 -7.96 -3.38
C GLU A 57 12.14 -7.76 -4.03
N GLU A 58 11.21 -8.69 -3.82
CA GLU A 58 9.85 -8.56 -4.32
C GLU A 58 9.14 -7.33 -3.74
N ALA A 59 9.33 -7.08 -2.44
CA ALA A 59 8.72 -5.93 -1.77
C ALA A 59 9.21 -4.61 -2.37
N HIS A 60 10.51 -4.46 -2.57
CA HIS A 60 11.07 -3.26 -3.17
C HIS A 60 10.65 -3.08 -4.62
N SER A 61 10.65 -4.16 -5.41
CA SER A 61 10.23 -4.12 -6.80
C SER A 61 8.77 -3.70 -6.93
N PHE A 62 7.89 -4.17 -6.04
CA PHE A 62 6.49 -3.80 -6.07
C PHE A 62 6.30 -2.29 -5.88
N LEU A 63 7.02 -1.68 -4.94
CA LEU A 63 6.89 -0.24 -4.68
C LEU A 63 7.45 0.62 -5.82
N GLU A 64 8.26 0.05 -6.69
CA GLU A 64 8.82 0.77 -7.85
C GLU A 64 7.97 0.64 -9.10
N ARG A 65 6.88 -0.11 -9.07
CA ARG A 65 6.04 -0.31 -10.25
C ARG A 65 5.39 0.99 -10.70
N PRO A 66 5.47 1.32 -12.01
CA PRO A 66 4.81 2.52 -12.54
C PRO A 66 3.29 2.50 -12.38
N ASP A 67 2.65 1.32 -12.51
CA ASP A 67 1.20 1.18 -12.36
C ASP A 67 0.76 1.42 -10.92
N LEU A 68 1.58 1.06 -9.93
CA LEU A 68 1.29 1.39 -8.53
C LEU A 68 1.31 2.91 -8.30
N ARG A 69 2.30 3.58 -8.86
CA ARG A 69 2.41 5.05 -8.75
C ARG A 69 1.20 5.74 -9.36
N GLU A 70 0.79 5.28 -10.54
CA GLU A 70 -0.39 5.80 -11.22
C GLU A 70 -1.65 5.55 -10.40
N ALA A 71 -1.81 4.34 -9.84
CA ALA A 71 -2.95 4.00 -9.00
C ALA A 71 -3.02 4.89 -7.75
N MET A 72 -1.87 5.18 -7.13
CA MET A 72 -1.83 6.07 -5.97
C MET A 72 -2.29 7.49 -6.32
N GLN A 73 -1.90 8.01 -7.48
CA GLN A 73 -2.35 9.32 -7.94
C GLN A 73 -3.86 9.32 -8.16
N ASP A 74 -4.40 8.30 -8.83
CA ASP A 74 -5.83 8.16 -9.09
C ASP A 74 -6.63 8.00 -7.79
N ALA A 75 -6.03 7.39 -6.79
CA ALA A 75 -6.66 7.16 -5.49
C ALA A 75 -6.64 8.39 -4.58
N GLY A 76 -5.99 9.48 -4.98
CA GLY A 76 -5.91 10.69 -4.16
C GLY A 76 -4.94 10.60 -3.00
N VAL A 77 -3.88 9.78 -3.12
CA VAL A 77 -2.85 9.66 -2.08
C VAL A 77 -2.03 10.95 -2.01
N ASP A 78 -1.85 11.46 -0.80
CA ASP A 78 -0.89 12.53 -0.54
C ASP A 78 0.51 11.92 -0.50
N VAL A 79 1.22 12.01 -1.62
CA VAL A 79 2.54 11.39 -1.78
C VAL A 79 3.54 11.91 -0.75
N GLY A 80 3.43 13.18 -0.37
CA GLY A 80 4.30 13.76 0.64
C GLY A 80 4.11 13.16 2.03
N SER A 81 2.98 12.53 2.30
CA SER A 81 2.70 11.87 3.58
C SER A 81 3.13 10.41 3.61
N LEU A 82 3.47 9.83 2.46
CA LEU A 82 3.76 8.40 2.34
C LEU A 82 5.04 8.03 3.11
N ARG A 83 4.90 7.03 3.99
CA ARG A 83 6.01 6.54 4.83
C ARG A 83 6.07 5.02 4.73
N PRO A 84 6.77 4.47 3.71
CA PRO A 84 6.95 3.02 3.63
C PRO A 84 8.02 2.56 4.62
N GLU A 85 7.72 1.49 5.32
CA GLU A 85 8.67 0.85 6.25
C GLU A 85 8.72 -0.64 5.95
N PHE A 86 9.93 -1.18 5.85
CA PHE A 86 10.18 -2.58 5.52
C PHE A 86 10.67 -3.31 6.76
N TYR A 87 10.05 -4.44 7.06
CA TYR A 87 10.42 -5.27 8.21
C TYR A 87 10.67 -6.70 7.75
N ALA A 88 11.77 -7.28 8.22
CA ALA A 88 12.05 -8.69 8.03
C ALA A 88 11.41 -9.47 9.19
N GLU A 89 10.94 -10.70 8.89
CA GLU A 89 10.46 -11.59 9.92
C GLU A 89 11.61 -11.97 10.86
N ALA A 90 11.36 -11.88 12.16
CA ALA A 90 12.38 -12.17 13.17
C ALA A 90 12.30 -13.59 13.69
#